data_cd6643524394f71b78c16d4d15733f4d
#
_entry.id   cd6643524394f71b78c16d4d15733f4d
#
_cell.length_a   1.000
_cell.length_b   1.000
_cell.length_c   1.000
_cell.angle_alpha   90.00
_cell.angle_beta   90.00
_cell.angle_gamma   90.00
#
_symmetry.space_group_name_H-M   'P 1'
#
loop_
_entity.id
_entity.type
_entity.pdbx_description
1 polymer ?
#
loop_
_entity_poly.entity_id
_entity_poly.type
_entity_poly.pdbx_seq_one_letter_code
_entity_poly.pdbx_strand_id
1 'polypeptide(L)'
;FESSWLSPSGQLIGSLSLRYPFGQPVGNATVELLGDAVRNGAATTVTRFEGRTNASGRLNFQLDVGSFNPELVAEGGAAYRLTLTAVDTAGQRLQSQRTLPVASGPSRVMVQPSAGRWLKKLAQPAIVLVTNPGGQAIQANLRITFPDGSVAETQSNASGIARIQVPALEVAGQMRVDVLGERSHTVQVMIDVHNEGILIEPQKRFVRAGELVDVQVSSSQLGKVIVDALREGKVLASGTATIE
;
A
#
# COMPACT_ATOMS: atom_id res chain seq x y z
N PHE A 1 -1.41 -20.75 7.18
CA PHE A 1 -0.23 -19.85 7.25
C PHE A 1 -0.46 -18.88 8.40
N GLU A 2 0.51 -18.74 9.29
CA GLU A 2 0.50 -17.76 10.37
C GLU A 2 0.80 -16.35 9.87
N SER A 3 1.57 -16.22 8.78
CA SER A 3 1.88 -14.93 8.18
C SER A 3 0.87 -14.53 7.11
N SER A 4 0.45 -13.27 7.13
CA SER A 4 -0.41 -12.65 6.12
C SER A 4 0.38 -12.00 4.98
N TRP A 5 1.70 -11.99 5.04
CA TRP A 5 2.61 -11.42 4.04
C TRP A 5 3.99 -12.10 4.11
N LEU A 6 4.83 -11.90 3.10
CA LEU A 6 6.18 -12.42 2.99
C LEU A 6 7.21 -11.30 2.86
N SER A 7 8.43 -11.56 3.38
CA SER A 7 9.60 -10.71 3.12
C SER A 7 10.00 -10.79 1.63
N PRO A 8 10.57 -9.72 1.06
CA PRO A 8 10.99 -9.67 -0.34
C PRO A 8 12.15 -10.60 -0.70
N SER A 9 12.76 -11.24 0.29
CA SER A 9 13.83 -12.24 0.12
C SER A 9 13.78 -13.24 1.25
N GLY A 10 14.33 -14.43 1.04
CA GLY A 10 14.43 -15.48 2.05
C GLY A 10 13.61 -16.72 1.73
N GLN A 11 13.23 -17.43 2.78
CA GLN A 11 12.60 -18.73 2.67
C GLN A 11 11.22 -18.73 3.34
N LEU A 12 10.24 -19.34 2.69
CA LEU A 12 8.94 -19.66 3.27
C LEU A 12 9.03 -21.04 3.91
N ILE A 13 9.10 -21.07 5.24
CA ILE A 13 9.07 -22.31 6.01
C ILE A 13 7.63 -22.50 6.52
N GLY A 14 7.10 -23.69 6.34
CA GLY A 14 5.72 -23.96 6.75
C GLY A 14 5.42 -25.44 6.93
N SER A 15 4.21 -25.69 7.40
CA SER A 15 3.62 -27.02 7.45
C SER A 15 2.24 -26.99 6.81
N LEU A 16 1.90 -28.05 6.11
CA LEU A 16 0.55 -28.30 5.62
C LEU A 16 -0.07 -29.51 6.33
N SER A 17 -1.39 -29.51 6.41
CA SER A 17 -2.16 -30.63 6.92
C SER A 17 -3.26 -30.97 5.92
N LEU A 18 -3.25 -32.18 5.37
CA LEU A 18 -4.27 -32.66 4.48
C LEU A 18 -5.27 -33.52 5.27
N ARG A 19 -6.55 -33.23 5.07
CA ARG A 19 -7.65 -33.97 5.68
C ARG A 19 -8.77 -34.17 4.67
N TYR A 20 -9.44 -35.31 4.77
CA TYR A 20 -10.71 -35.52 4.07
C TYR A 20 -11.81 -34.63 4.69
N PRO A 21 -12.91 -34.35 3.96
CA PRO A 21 -14.03 -33.53 4.48
C PRO A 21 -14.63 -34.05 5.79
N PHE A 22 -14.56 -35.36 6.04
CA PHE A 22 -15.01 -35.99 7.27
C PHE A 22 -13.96 -36.03 8.41
N GLY A 23 -12.83 -35.28 8.22
CA GLY A 23 -11.84 -34.99 9.27
C GLY A 23 -10.68 -35.97 9.38
N GLN A 24 -10.71 -37.13 8.70
CA GLN A 24 -9.58 -38.08 8.74
C GLN A 24 -8.35 -37.51 8.02
N PRO A 25 -7.12 -37.78 8.53
CA PRO A 25 -5.90 -37.34 7.86
C PRO A 25 -5.66 -38.10 6.55
N VAL A 26 -5.13 -37.38 5.54
CA VAL A 26 -4.68 -38.00 4.27
C VAL A 26 -3.20 -38.33 4.40
N GLY A 27 -2.91 -39.55 4.85
CA GLY A 27 -1.54 -40.06 4.99
C GLY A 27 -0.94 -40.52 3.65
N ASN A 28 0.38 -40.41 3.53
CA ASN A 28 1.16 -40.86 2.36
C ASN A 28 0.75 -40.22 1.01
N ALA A 29 0.03 -39.09 1.04
CA ALA A 29 -0.29 -38.34 -0.18
C ALA A 29 0.98 -37.74 -0.78
N THR A 30 1.12 -37.82 -2.09
CA THR A 30 2.14 -37.09 -2.83
C THR A 30 1.72 -35.64 -2.95
N VAL A 31 2.62 -34.72 -2.60
CA VAL A 31 2.38 -33.28 -2.58
C VAL A 31 3.40 -32.60 -3.46
N GLU A 32 2.92 -31.72 -4.32
CA GLU A 32 3.71 -30.76 -5.08
C GLU A 32 3.31 -29.35 -4.66
N LEU A 33 4.32 -28.51 -4.35
CA LEU A 33 4.16 -27.09 -4.09
C LEU A 33 4.93 -26.32 -5.16
N LEU A 34 4.22 -25.43 -5.86
CA LEU A 34 4.82 -24.47 -6.80
C LEU A 34 4.74 -23.07 -6.20
N GLY A 35 5.88 -22.40 -6.15
CA GLY A 35 5.99 -21.02 -5.74
C GLY A 35 6.25 -20.10 -6.92
N ASP A 36 5.32 -19.18 -7.20
CA ASP A 36 5.45 -18.21 -8.27
C ASP A 36 5.68 -16.82 -7.69
N ALA A 37 6.73 -16.14 -8.16
CA ALA A 37 6.87 -14.70 -7.97
C ALA A 37 5.90 -13.97 -8.92
N VAL A 38 5.01 -13.17 -8.35
CA VAL A 38 4.05 -12.34 -9.11
C VAL A 38 4.54 -10.90 -9.08
N ARG A 39 4.75 -10.31 -10.27
CA ARG A 39 5.21 -8.94 -10.46
C ARG A 39 4.28 -8.24 -11.44
N ASN A 40 3.59 -7.19 -10.99
CA ASN A 40 2.59 -6.46 -11.80
C ASN A 40 1.59 -7.40 -12.52
N GLY A 41 1.13 -8.44 -11.80
CA GLY A 41 0.20 -9.44 -12.34
C GLY A 41 0.84 -10.57 -13.17
N ALA A 42 2.07 -10.44 -13.63
CA ALA A 42 2.80 -11.51 -14.31
C ALA A 42 3.42 -12.48 -13.28
N ALA A 43 3.19 -13.77 -13.47
CA ALA A 43 3.69 -14.84 -12.59
C ALA A 43 4.85 -15.61 -13.24
N THR A 44 5.89 -15.85 -12.47
CA THR A 44 7.03 -16.68 -12.86
C THR A 44 7.32 -17.69 -11.76
N THR A 45 7.36 -18.98 -12.09
CA THR A 45 7.71 -20.03 -11.13
C THR A 45 9.16 -19.86 -10.72
N VAL A 46 9.40 -19.70 -9.42
CA VAL A 46 10.73 -19.51 -8.84
C VAL A 46 11.16 -20.72 -8.02
N THR A 47 10.21 -21.54 -7.56
CA THR A 47 10.54 -22.70 -6.75
C THR A 47 9.51 -23.82 -6.91
N ARG A 48 9.99 -25.06 -6.75
CA ARG A 48 9.19 -26.29 -6.73
C ARG A 48 9.66 -27.17 -5.59
N PHE A 49 8.72 -27.72 -4.86
CA PHE A 49 8.97 -28.68 -3.78
C PHE A 49 8.06 -29.88 -3.98
N GLU A 50 8.62 -31.07 -3.79
CA GLU A 50 7.88 -32.34 -3.80
C GLU A 50 8.10 -33.07 -2.47
N GLY A 51 7.06 -33.68 -1.95
CA GLY A 51 7.11 -34.41 -0.70
C GLY A 51 5.93 -35.34 -0.51
N ARG A 52 5.89 -36.00 0.65
CA ARG A 52 4.76 -36.85 1.04
C ARG A 52 4.29 -36.53 2.45
N THR A 53 2.98 -36.56 2.65
CA THR A 53 2.42 -36.45 4.01
C THR A 53 2.76 -37.67 4.85
N ASN A 54 2.99 -37.47 6.13
CA ASN A 54 3.12 -38.54 7.10
C ASN A 54 1.75 -39.20 7.41
N ALA A 55 1.71 -40.21 8.26
CA ALA A 55 0.48 -40.91 8.64
C ALA A 55 -0.59 -39.98 9.25
N SER A 56 -0.21 -38.86 9.87
CA SER A 56 -1.13 -37.83 10.38
C SER A 56 -1.53 -36.77 9.36
N GLY A 57 -1.21 -36.97 8.07
CA GLY A 57 -1.54 -36.06 6.97
C GLY A 57 -0.72 -34.77 6.97
N ARG A 58 0.42 -34.73 7.66
CA ARG A 58 1.27 -33.52 7.77
C ARG A 58 2.52 -33.63 6.90
N LEU A 59 2.93 -32.50 6.35
CA LEU A 59 4.19 -32.34 5.62
C LEU A 59 4.78 -30.97 5.96
N ASN A 60 6.06 -30.94 6.37
CA ASN A 60 6.83 -29.71 6.49
C ASN A 60 7.50 -29.40 5.17
N PHE A 61 7.59 -28.12 4.82
CA PHE A 61 8.22 -27.69 3.60
C PHE A 61 9.04 -26.41 3.81
N GLN A 62 9.96 -26.19 2.89
CA GLN A 62 10.78 -25.00 2.80
C GLN A 62 10.90 -24.61 1.34
N LEU A 63 10.52 -23.36 1.01
CA LEU A 63 10.50 -22.83 -0.34
C LEU A 63 11.32 -21.56 -0.40
N ASP A 64 12.07 -21.37 -1.46
CA ASP A 64 12.69 -20.09 -1.75
C ASP A 64 11.64 -19.14 -2.31
N VAL A 65 11.56 -17.93 -1.72
CA VAL A 65 10.63 -16.88 -2.17
C VAL A 65 11.16 -16.16 -3.41
N GLY A 66 12.45 -16.31 -3.70
CA GLY A 66 13.14 -15.55 -4.73
C GLY A 66 13.48 -14.13 -4.26
N SER A 67 13.83 -13.27 -5.20
CA SER A 67 14.12 -11.86 -4.94
C SER A 67 13.14 -10.94 -5.66
N PHE A 68 12.75 -9.86 -5.01
CA PHE A 68 11.86 -8.84 -5.56
C PHE A 68 12.56 -7.48 -5.61
N ASN A 69 12.26 -6.70 -6.65
CA ASN A 69 12.71 -5.32 -6.74
C ASN A 69 12.11 -4.50 -5.58
N PRO A 70 12.94 -3.76 -4.79
CA PRO A 70 12.46 -2.94 -3.68
C PRO A 70 11.39 -1.91 -4.06
N GLU A 71 11.50 -1.28 -5.22
CA GLU A 71 10.50 -0.31 -5.72
C GLU A 71 9.15 -0.98 -5.93
N LEU A 72 9.13 -2.13 -6.61
CA LEU A 72 7.92 -2.92 -6.83
C LEU A 72 7.26 -3.36 -5.52
N VAL A 73 8.08 -3.73 -4.52
CA VAL A 73 7.61 -4.09 -3.17
C VAL A 73 6.99 -2.88 -2.48
N ALA A 74 7.62 -1.70 -2.56
CA ALA A 74 7.12 -0.46 -1.97
C ALA A 74 5.79 -0.03 -2.60
N GLU A 75 5.65 -0.15 -3.91
CA GLU A 75 4.43 0.14 -4.66
C GLU A 75 3.30 -0.88 -4.45
N GLY A 76 3.61 -2.03 -3.84
CA GLY A 76 2.64 -3.10 -3.61
C GLY A 76 2.36 -4.00 -4.81
N GLY A 77 3.15 -3.89 -5.87
CA GLY A 77 3.05 -4.70 -7.08
C GLY A 77 3.66 -6.11 -6.96
N ALA A 78 4.22 -6.47 -5.80
CA ALA A 78 4.87 -7.74 -5.55
C ALA A 78 3.98 -8.68 -4.72
N ALA A 79 3.80 -9.91 -5.20
CA ALA A 79 3.13 -10.98 -4.46
C ALA A 79 3.80 -12.34 -4.73
N TYR A 80 3.55 -13.28 -3.84
CA TYR A 80 3.98 -14.67 -4.00
C TYR A 80 2.76 -15.57 -4.03
N ARG A 81 2.63 -16.34 -5.10
CA ARG A 81 1.53 -17.28 -5.28
C ARG A 81 2.03 -18.69 -5.01
N LEU A 82 1.40 -19.36 -4.04
CA LEU A 82 1.67 -20.74 -3.71
C LEU A 82 0.54 -21.61 -4.25
N THR A 83 0.89 -22.56 -5.10
CA THR A 83 -0.04 -23.57 -5.63
C THR A 83 0.33 -24.93 -5.05
N LEU A 84 -0.62 -25.54 -4.37
CA LEU A 84 -0.55 -26.90 -3.82
C LEU A 84 -1.29 -27.84 -4.76
N THR A 85 -0.65 -28.94 -5.14
CA THR A 85 -1.31 -30.12 -5.70
C THR A 85 -1.02 -31.32 -4.81
N ALA A 86 -2.04 -32.04 -4.39
CA ALA A 86 -1.89 -33.27 -3.62
C ALA A 86 -2.64 -34.42 -4.28
N VAL A 87 -2.06 -35.60 -4.27
CA VAL A 87 -2.66 -36.84 -4.77
C VAL A 87 -2.57 -37.87 -3.68
N ASP A 88 -3.72 -38.42 -3.27
CA ASP A 88 -3.77 -39.46 -2.26
C ASP A 88 -3.42 -40.85 -2.84
N THR A 89 -3.39 -41.87 -1.97
CA THR A 89 -3.09 -43.24 -2.37
C THR A 89 -4.17 -43.89 -3.26
N ALA A 90 -5.36 -43.32 -3.31
CA ALA A 90 -6.46 -43.74 -4.16
C ALA A 90 -6.48 -42.98 -5.52
N GLY A 91 -5.52 -42.07 -5.75
CA GLY A 91 -5.42 -41.26 -6.97
C GLY A 91 -6.34 -40.03 -6.98
N GLN A 92 -6.99 -39.70 -5.85
CA GLN A 92 -7.79 -38.47 -5.77
C GLN A 92 -6.86 -37.26 -5.72
N ARG A 93 -7.16 -36.27 -6.58
CA ARG A 93 -6.36 -35.03 -6.70
C ARG A 93 -7.06 -33.87 -6.04
N LEU A 94 -6.33 -33.15 -5.20
CA LEU A 94 -6.69 -31.86 -4.63
C LEU A 94 -5.75 -30.78 -5.16
N GLN A 95 -6.30 -29.62 -5.50
CA GLN A 95 -5.51 -28.43 -5.81
C GLN A 95 -6.00 -27.26 -4.99
N SER A 96 -5.08 -26.46 -4.46
CA SER A 96 -5.36 -25.26 -3.71
C SER A 96 -4.33 -24.19 -4.05
N GLN A 97 -4.75 -22.93 -4.04
CA GLN A 97 -3.89 -21.79 -4.35
C GLN A 97 -4.05 -20.69 -3.31
N ARG A 98 -2.94 -20.05 -2.96
CA ARG A 98 -2.93 -18.89 -2.08
C ARG A 98 -1.93 -17.86 -2.58
N THR A 99 -2.33 -16.60 -2.58
CA THR A 99 -1.45 -15.47 -2.89
C THR A 99 -1.18 -14.68 -1.61
N LEU A 100 0.08 -14.41 -1.35
CA LEU A 100 0.56 -13.62 -0.22
C LEU A 100 1.24 -12.36 -0.77
N PRO A 101 0.91 -11.17 -0.27
CA PRO A 101 1.64 -9.96 -0.64
C PRO A 101 3.09 -10.06 -0.15
N VAL A 102 4.00 -9.50 -0.95
CA VAL A 102 5.40 -9.34 -0.56
C VAL A 102 5.59 -7.91 -0.06
N ALA A 103 6.20 -7.74 1.09
CA ALA A 103 6.38 -6.44 1.72
C ALA A 103 7.67 -6.38 2.55
N SER A 104 8.25 -5.19 2.70
CA SER A 104 9.45 -4.97 3.50
C SER A 104 9.16 -4.85 5.00
N GLY A 105 7.87 -4.77 5.38
CA GLY A 105 7.47 -4.61 6.78
C GLY A 105 5.97 -4.82 7.00
N PRO A 106 5.52 -4.69 8.26
CA PRO A 106 4.15 -4.97 8.68
C PRO A 106 3.13 -3.93 8.22
N SER A 107 3.60 -2.78 7.73
CA SER A 107 2.75 -1.69 7.25
C SER A 107 3.25 -1.11 5.93
N ARG A 108 2.29 -0.62 5.13
CA ARG A 108 2.52 0.21 3.95
C ARG A 108 2.00 1.59 4.23
N VAL A 109 2.71 2.60 3.75
CA VAL A 109 2.33 4.00 3.87
C VAL A 109 2.29 4.62 2.47
N MET A 110 1.18 5.26 2.15
CA MET A 110 1.03 6.09 0.96
C MET A 110 0.76 7.51 1.42
N VAL A 111 1.42 8.48 0.81
CA VAL A 111 1.19 9.91 1.11
C VAL A 111 0.78 10.60 -0.20
N GLN A 112 -0.42 11.18 -0.19
CA GLN A 112 -1.01 11.81 -1.36
C GLN A 112 -1.26 13.30 -1.07
N PRO A 113 -0.63 14.24 -1.80
CA PRO A 113 -0.92 15.66 -1.68
C PRO A 113 -2.33 15.98 -2.20
N SER A 114 -3.01 16.95 -1.57
CA SER A 114 -4.37 17.34 -1.97
C SER A 114 -4.44 17.96 -3.37
N ALA A 115 -3.35 18.59 -3.83
CA ALA A 115 -3.24 19.12 -5.19
C ALA A 115 -2.96 18.05 -6.25
N GLY A 116 -2.87 16.76 -5.87
CA GLY A 116 -2.48 15.66 -6.77
C GLY A 116 -0.98 15.58 -7.06
N ARG A 117 -0.23 16.63 -6.77
CA ARG A 117 1.24 16.73 -6.87
C ARG A 117 1.81 17.64 -5.80
N TRP A 118 3.08 17.46 -5.48
CA TRP A 118 3.81 18.33 -4.55
C TRP A 118 4.20 19.61 -5.27
N LEU A 119 3.81 20.75 -4.72
CA LEU A 119 4.09 22.08 -5.28
C LEU A 119 5.21 22.74 -4.49
N LYS A 120 6.20 23.29 -5.21
CA LYS A 120 7.31 24.00 -4.64
C LYS A 120 6.84 25.28 -3.92
N LYS A 121 7.47 25.58 -2.78
CA LYS A 121 7.22 26.78 -1.98
C LYS A 121 5.80 26.94 -1.42
N LEU A 122 4.98 25.91 -1.53
CA LEU A 122 3.63 25.90 -0.97
C LEU A 122 3.51 24.88 0.16
N ALA A 123 3.08 25.37 1.32
CA ALA A 123 2.57 24.47 2.35
C ALA A 123 1.22 23.92 1.90
N GLN A 124 1.05 22.61 1.95
CA GLN A 124 -0.13 21.97 1.38
C GLN A 124 -0.62 20.79 2.21
N PRO A 125 -1.94 20.59 2.29
CA PRO A 125 -2.48 19.42 2.96
C PRO A 125 -2.20 18.15 2.18
N ALA A 126 -2.00 17.06 2.92
CA ALA A 126 -1.85 15.73 2.36
C ALA A 126 -2.62 14.70 3.18
N ILE A 127 -2.94 13.59 2.53
CA ILE A 127 -3.54 12.42 3.14
C ILE A 127 -2.46 11.35 3.27
N VAL A 128 -2.34 10.78 4.45
CA VAL A 128 -1.52 9.60 4.73
C VAL A 128 -2.45 8.41 4.87
N LEU A 129 -2.25 7.38 4.07
CA LEU A 129 -2.96 6.10 4.16
C LEU A 129 -2.01 5.06 4.72
N VAL A 130 -2.42 4.39 5.78
CA VAL A 130 -1.66 3.32 6.44
C VAL A 130 -2.44 2.02 6.35
N THR A 131 -1.85 1.00 5.74
CA THR A 131 -2.44 -0.32 5.61
C THR A 131 -1.44 -1.41 6.00
N ASN A 132 -1.91 -2.61 6.33
CA ASN A 132 -1.05 -3.77 6.32
C ASN A 132 -0.72 -4.20 4.87
N PRO A 133 0.24 -5.11 4.67
CA PRO A 133 0.57 -5.58 3.32
C PRO A 133 -0.60 -6.20 2.54
N GLY A 134 -1.62 -6.70 3.23
CA GLY A 134 -2.86 -7.23 2.64
C GLY A 134 -3.89 -6.16 2.28
N GLY A 135 -3.59 -4.86 2.49
CA GLY A 135 -4.47 -3.75 2.14
C GLY A 135 -5.51 -3.39 3.21
N GLN A 136 -5.49 -4.05 4.38
CA GLN A 136 -6.40 -3.69 5.48
C GLN A 136 -5.88 -2.45 6.20
N ALA A 137 -6.79 -1.54 6.55
CA ALA A 137 -6.50 -0.31 7.27
C ALA A 137 -5.85 -0.56 8.63
N ILE A 138 -4.88 0.27 9.00
CA ILE A 138 -4.23 0.26 10.31
C ILE A 138 -4.43 1.61 10.99
N GLN A 139 -4.96 1.59 12.21
CA GLN A 139 -4.93 2.73 13.11
C GLN A 139 -3.60 2.74 13.87
N ALA A 140 -2.79 3.78 13.69
CA ALA A 140 -1.46 3.89 14.27
C ALA A 140 -1.08 5.34 14.54
N ASN A 141 -0.21 5.55 15.52
CA ASN A 141 0.49 6.82 15.71
C ASN A 141 1.60 6.93 14.67
N LEU A 142 1.74 8.09 14.07
CA LEU A 142 2.68 8.37 13.00
C LEU A 142 3.60 9.52 13.39
N ARG A 143 4.89 9.35 13.18
CA ARG A 143 5.86 10.44 13.24
C ARG A 143 6.44 10.62 11.84
N ILE A 144 6.28 11.82 11.31
CA ILE A 144 6.63 12.13 9.92
C ILE A 144 7.75 13.15 9.94
N THR A 145 8.90 12.80 9.37
CA THR A 145 10.03 13.70 9.18
C THR A 145 10.06 14.13 7.72
N PHE A 146 9.93 15.43 7.47
CA PHE A 146 9.95 15.99 6.13
C PHE A 146 11.39 16.17 5.61
N PRO A 147 11.57 16.40 4.27
CA PRO A 147 12.90 16.61 3.68
C PRO A 147 13.70 17.79 4.26
N ASP A 148 13.00 18.80 4.79
CA ASP A 148 13.61 19.97 5.48
C ASP A 148 14.03 19.68 6.93
N GLY A 149 13.79 18.45 7.42
CA GLY A 149 14.08 18.02 8.79
C GLY A 149 12.97 18.35 9.79
N SER A 150 11.93 19.09 9.42
CA SER A 150 10.78 19.34 10.29
C SER A 150 9.99 18.04 10.55
N VAL A 151 9.28 18.01 11.69
CA VAL A 151 8.57 16.80 12.15
C VAL A 151 7.12 17.13 12.44
N ALA A 152 6.22 16.24 11.98
CA ALA A 152 4.82 16.23 12.37
C ALA A 152 4.46 14.91 13.04
N GLU A 153 3.59 14.97 14.04
CA GLU A 153 3.01 13.78 14.68
C GLU A 153 1.50 13.79 14.46
N THR A 154 0.96 12.64 14.12
CA THR A 154 -0.48 12.48 13.87
C THR A 154 -0.89 11.04 14.15
N GLN A 155 -2.19 10.73 14.02
CA GLN A 155 -2.74 9.38 14.15
C GLN A 155 -3.65 9.09 12.97
N SER A 156 -3.50 7.90 12.37
CA SER A 156 -4.47 7.40 11.42
C SER A 156 -5.73 6.91 12.14
N ASN A 157 -6.88 7.13 11.53
CA ASN A 157 -8.17 6.68 12.05
C ASN A 157 -8.41 5.17 11.76
N ALA A 158 -9.57 4.65 12.12
CA ALA A 158 -9.95 3.26 11.88
C ALA A 158 -9.96 2.85 10.39
N SER A 159 -10.04 3.82 9.46
CA SER A 159 -9.91 3.60 8.02
C SER A 159 -8.45 3.73 7.53
N GLY A 160 -7.48 3.82 8.43
CA GLY A 160 -6.07 3.96 8.09
C GLY A 160 -5.67 5.36 7.60
N ILE A 161 -6.55 6.36 7.72
CA ILE A 161 -6.36 7.69 7.12
C ILE A 161 -5.93 8.69 8.20
N ALA A 162 -4.84 9.41 7.94
CA ALA A 162 -4.44 10.62 8.65
C ALA A 162 -4.37 11.81 7.69
N ARG A 163 -4.50 13.01 8.23
CA ARG A 163 -4.29 14.27 7.50
C ARG A 163 -3.13 15.01 8.11
N ILE A 164 -2.30 15.55 7.24
CA ILE A 164 -1.12 16.34 7.65
C ILE A 164 -1.05 17.62 6.84
N GLN A 165 -0.37 18.61 7.40
CA GLN A 165 0.08 19.78 6.67
C GLN A 165 1.56 19.59 6.36
N VAL A 166 1.89 19.53 5.08
CA VAL A 166 3.28 19.42 4.62
C VAL A 166 3.84 20.84 4.50
N PRO A 167 5.03 21.13 5.04
CA PRO A 167 5.64 22.45 4.94
C PRO A 167 5.95 22.81 3.48
N ALA A 168 6.27 24.09 3.26
CA ALA A 168 6.69 24.57 1.94
C ALA A 168 8.06 23.96 1.57
N LEU A 169 8.07 23.04 0.63
CA LEU A 169 9.28 22.34 0.18
C LEU A 169 9.95 23.07 -0.96
N GLU A 170 11.27 23.21 -0.91
CA GLU A 170 12.08 23.87 -1.95
C GLU A 170 12.62 22.86 -2.98
N VAL A 171 12.85 21.64 -2.56
CA VAL A 171 13.48 20.58 -3.38
C VAL A 171 12.81 19.24 -3.16
N ALA A 172 12.93 18.37 -4.15
CA ALA A 172 12.57 16.97 -4.01
C ALA A 172 13.40 16.29 -2.91
N GLY A 173 12.86 15.27 -2.27
CA GLY A 173 13.55 14.57 -1.20
C GLY A 173 12.77 13.37 -0.66
N GLN A 174 13.27 12.81 0.41
CA GLN A 174 12.63 11.71 1.10
C GLN A 174 11.89 12.19 2.35
N MET A 175 10.64 11.83 2.45
CA MET A 175 9.86 11.90 3.68
C MET A 175 9.99 10.55 4.39
N ARG A 176 10.33 10.58 5.67
CA ARG A 176 10.37 9.41 6.54
C ARG A 176 9.09 9.36 7.35
N VAL A 177 8.40 8.24 7.31
CA VAL A 177 7.20 7.97 8.12
C VAL A 177 7.46 6.81 9.04
N ASP A 178 7.54 7.08 10.35
CA ASP A 178 7.63 6.05 11.39
C ASP A 178 6.20 5.71 11.83
N VAL A 179 5.79 4.47 11.59
CA VAL A 179 4.53 3.89 12.08
C VAL A 179 4.83 3.32 13.46
N LEU A 180 4.25 3.91 14.51
CA LEU A 180 4.53 3.58 15.90
C LEU A 180 3.49 2.58 16.45
N GLY A 181 3.94 1.61 17.22
CA GLY A 181 3.10 0.59 17.82
C GLY A 181 3.91 -0.63 18.25
N GLU A 182 3.24 -1.75 18.51
CA GLU A 182 3.89 -3.02 18.91
C GLU A 182 4.95 -3.51 17.89
N ARG A 183 4.74 -3.22 16.62
CA ARG A 183 5.68 -3.50 15.51
C ARG A 183 5.97 -2.21 14.78
N SER A 184 6.77 -1.35 15.42
CA SER A 184 7.21 -0.09 14.80
C SER A 184 7.94 -0.37 13.49
N HIS A 185 7.61 0.42 12.46
CA HIS A 185 8.16 0.27 11.12
C HIS A 185 8.37 1.64 10.48
N THR A 186 9.49 1.80 9.80
CA THR A 186 9.83 3.02 9.06
C THR A 186 9.62 2.81 7.56
N VAL A 187 8.89 3.73 6.94
CA VAL A 187 8.69 3.77 5.49
C VAL A 187 9.29 5.07 4.95
N GLN A 188 10.00 4.97 3.83
CA GLN A 188 10.49 6.14 3.10
C GLN A 188 9.60 6.40 1.90
N VAL A 189 9.12 7.64 1.76
CA VAL A 189 8.28 8.09 0.67
C VAL A 189 9.03 9.15 -0.12
N MET A 190 9.23 8.92 -1.41
CA MET A 190 9.84 9.91 -2.29
C MET A 190 8.84 11.04 -2.57
N ILE A 191 9.33 12.28 -2.48
CA ILE A 191 8.58 13.49 -2.84
C ILE A 191 9.28 14.09 -4.06
N ASP A 192 8.55 14.14 -5.16
CA ASP A 192 8.97 14.87 -6.37
C ASP A 192 8.21 16.20 -6.42
N VAL A 193 8.95 17.32 -6.37
CA VAL A 193 8.39 18.67 -6.22
C VAL A 193 8.31 19.37 -7.57
N HIS A 194 7.13 19.80 -7.95
CA HIS A 194 6.86 20.53 -9.19
C HIS A 194 7.00 22.04 -8.97
N ASN A 195 7.70 22.71 -9.90
CA ASN A 195 7.97 24.13 -9.81
C ASN A 195 6.70 25.01 -9.97
N GLU A 196 5.71 24.49 -10.70
CA GLU A 196 4.51 25.26 -11.06
C GLU A 196 3.24 24.52 -10.68
N GLY A 197 2.29 25.27 -10.14
CA GLY A 197 0.97 24.74 -9.85
C GLY A 197 0.11 25.68 -9.02
N ILE A 198 -1.17 25.34 -8.99
CA ILE A 198 -2.20 26.01 -8.24
C ILE A 198 -2.87 25.00 -7.33
N LEU A 199 -3.05 25.37 -6.07
CA LEU A 199 -3.83 24.64 -5.08
C LEU A 199 -5.15 25.40 -4.88
N ILE A 200 -6.28 24.69 -5.02
CA ILE A 200 -7.61 25.21 -4.81
C ILE A 200 -8.24 24.41 -3.65
N GLU A 201 -8.57 25.11 -2.58
CA GLU A 201 -9.11 24.49 -1.36
C GLU A 201 -10.45 25.15 -1.00
N PRO A 202 -11.58 24.46 -1.22
CA PRO A 202 -12.86 24.92 -0.69
C PRO A 202 -12.86 24.75 0.84
N GLN A 203 -13.30 25.75 1.58
CA GLN A 203 -13.40 25.66 3.05
C GLN A 203 -14.42 24.61 3.49
N LYS A 204 -15.46 24.40 2.70
CA LYS A 204 -16.47 23.35 2.91
C LYS A 204 -16.49 22.37 1.73
N ARG A 205 -16.43 21.08 2.04
CA ARG A 205 -16.50 20.02 1.02
C ARG A 205 -17.91 19.67 0.57
N PHE A 206 -18.90 19.96 1.42
CA PHE A 206 -20.32 19.75 1.17
C PHE A 206 -21.07 21.05 1.48
N VAL A 207 -21.85 21.52 0.53
CA VAL A 207 -22.66 22.72 0.61
C VAL A 207 -24.07 22.45 0.11
N ARG A 208 -25.04 23.16 0.64
CA ARG A 208 -26.41 23.11 0.12
C ARG A 208 -26.54 24.00 -1.11
N ALA A 209 -27.50 23.70 -1.98
CA ALA A 209 -27.78 24.56 -3.11
C ALA A 209 -28.12 25.98 -2.66
N GLY A 210 -27.47 27.00 -3.27
CA GLY A 210 -27.59 28.41 -2.90
C GLY A 210 -26.68 28.88 -1.77
N GLU A 211 -25.89 28.01 -1.13
CA GLU A 211 -24.92 28.38 -0.11
C GLU A 211 -23.64 28.93 -0.77
N LEU A 212 -23.06 29.98 -0.20
CA LEU A 212 -21.77 30.53 -0.61
C LEU A 212 -20.64 29.60 -0.18
N VAL A 213 -19.66 29.44 -1.06
CA VAL A 213 -18.44 28.66 -0.82
C VAL A 213 -17.24 29.58 -0.92
N ASP A 214 -16.52 29.70 0.20
CA ASP A 214 -15.21 30.35 0.20
C ASP A 214 -14.16 29.34 -0.32
N VAL A 215 -13.38 29.78 -1.29
CA VAL A 215 -12.33 28.98 -1.93
C VAL A 215 -11.00 29.69 -1.72
N GLN A 216 -10.07 29.03 -1.05
CA GLN A 216 -8.70 29.50 -0.96
C GLN A 216 -7.93 29.06 -2.20
N VAL A 217 -7.23 30.00 -2.82
CA VAL A 217 -6.37 29.73 -3.98
C VAL A 217 -4.94 30.10 -3.61
N SER A 218 -4.04 29.13 -3.75
CA SER A 218 -2.60 29.31 -3.55
C SER A 218 -1.85 28.92 -4.82
N SER A 219 -0.82 29.67 -5.19
CA SER A 219 0.00 29.37 -6.37
C SER A 219 1.48 29.41 -6.00
N SER A 220 2.26 28.55 -6.65
CA SER A 220 3.74 28.58 -6.58
C SER A 220 4.33 29.75 -7.41
N GLN A 221 3.52 30.44 -8.19
CA GLN A 221 3.91 31.58 -9.01
C GLN A 221 3.02 32.79 -8.72
N LEU A 222 3.63 33.97 -8.82
CA LEU A 222 2.92 35.26 -8.74
C LEU A 222 2.08 35.44 -10.01
N GLY A 223 0.93 36.10 -9.90
CA GLY A 223 0.13 36.40 -11.06
C GLY A 223 -1.37 36.42 -10.83
N LYS A 224 -2.13 36.56 -11.90
CA LYS A 224 -3.57 36.57 -11.88
C LYS A 224 -4.13 35.18 -12.14
N VAL A 225 -4.99 34.72 -11.23
CA VAL A 225 -5.66 33.41 -11.33
C VAL A 225 -7.14 33.64 -11.58
N ILE A 226 -7.71 32.85 -12.48
CA ILE A 226 -9.15 32.80 -12.75
C ILE A 226 -9.66 31.46 -12.23
N VAL A 227 -10.71 31.49 -11.44
CA VAL A 227 -11.37 30.28 -10.89
C VAL A 227 -12.79 30.23 -11.41
N ASP A 228 -13.11 29.16 -12.13
CA ASP A 228 -14.42 28.92 -12.69
C ASP A 228 -15.15 27.79 -11.96
N ALA A 229 -16.39 28.01 -11.57
CA ALA A 229 -17.31 26.98 -11.15
C ALA A 229 -18.04 26.42 -12.34
N LEU A 230 -17.88 25.11 -12.59
CA LEU A 230 -18.42 24.44 -13.79
C LEU A 230 -19.51 23.44 -13.38
N ARG A 231 -20.57 23.38 -14.17
CA ARG A 231 -21.57 22.30 -14.14
C ARG A 231 -21.82 21.82 -15.57
N GLU A 232 -21.62 20.53 -15.80
CA GLU A 232 -21.85 19.91 -17.13
C GLU A 232 -21.12 20.63 -18.27
N GLY A 233 -19.90 21.13 -18.01
CA GLY A 233 -19.08 21.88 -18.97
C GLY A 233 -19.48 23.36 -19.17
N LYS A 234 -20.49 23.86 -18.44
CA LYS A 234 -20.89 25.29 -18.48
C LYS A 234 -20.37 26.01 -17.26
N VAL A 235 -19.79 27.20 -17.49
CA VAL A 235 -19.35 28.09 -16.41
C VAL A 235 -20.59 28.68 -15.74
N LEU A 236 -20.75 28.44 -14.43
CA LEU A 236 -21.83 28.99 -13.62
C LEU A 236 -21.42 30.27 -12.91
N ALA A 237 -20.17 30.36 -12.51
CA ALA A 237 -19.58 31.54 -11.86
C ALA A 237 -18.09 31.59 -12.16
N SER A 238 -17.55 32.79 -12.20
CA SER A 238 -16.10 33.03 -12.41
C SER A 238 -15.62 34.06 -11.40
N GLY A 239 -14.47 33.81 -10.80
CA GLY A 239 -13.79 34.71 -9.90
C GLY A 239 -12.34 34.94 -10.31
N THR A 240 -11.77 36.08 -9.95
CA THR A 240 -10.36 36.40 -10.18
C THR A 240 -9.68 36.75 -8.87
N ALA A 241 -8.46 36.23 -8.68
CA ALA A 241 -7.58 36.60 -7.57
C ALA A 241 -6.19 36.97 -8.09
N THR A 242 -5.53 37.89 -7.43
CA THR A 242 -4.12 38.19 -7.66
C THR A 242 -3.30 37.54 -6.56
N ILE A 243 -2.30 36.77 -6.93
CA ILE A 243 -1.33 36.14 -6.03
C ILE A 243 -0.11 37.05 -5.98
N GLU A 244 0.19 37.56 -4.80
CA GLU A 244 1.31 38.47 -4.53
C GLU A 244 2.44 37.79 -3.78
#